data_c61fdbc90a35a0249732dcb12777d5b6
#
_entry.id   c61fdbc90a35a0249732dcb12777d5b6
#
_cell.length_a   1.000
_cell.length_b   1.000
_cell.length_c   1.000
_cell.angle_alpha   90.00
_cell.angle_beta   90.00
_cell.angle_gamma   90.00
#
_symmetry.space_group_name_H-M   'P 1'
#
loop_
_entity.id
_entity.type
_entity.pdbx_description
1 polymer ?
#
loop_
_entity_poly.entity_id
_entity_poly.type
_entity_poly.pdbx_seq_one_letter_code
_entity_poly.pdbx_strand_id
1 'polypeptide(L)' 'MSLRQNDLEIEVGEVVKIIEGAFAGLEGQVTEVDEEKEKLKVNIDMFGRETSTELDFDQVDKID' A
#
# COMPACT_ATOMS: atom_id res chain seq x y z
N MET A 1 -5.63 23.88 4.61
CA MET A 1 -5.17 23.47 4.51
C MET A 1 -4.61 22.74 4.48
N SER A 2 -4.62 22.52 4.41
CA SER A 2 -4.05 21.82 4.55
C SER A 2 -3.48 21.24 4.29
N LEU A 3 -3.19 21.06 4.26
CA LEU A 3 -2.60 20.42 4.06
C LEU A 3 -2.12 19.53 4.12
N ARG A 4 -2.16 19.00 4.25
CA ARG A 4 -1.72 18.10 4.42
C ARG A 4 -1.61 17.18 4.31
N GLN A 5 -1.65 16.88 4.32
CA GLN A 5 -1.49 16.00 4.35
C GLN A 5 -1.57 15.12 4.01
N ASN A 6 -1.83 14.76 4.14
CA ASN A 6 -1.91 13.93 3.86
C ASN A 6 -1.59 12.96 3.03
N ASP A 7 -1.31 12.77 2.82
CA ASP A 7 -0.54 11.99 1.95
C ASP A 7 -0.45 10.57 2.39
N LEU A 8 -0.53 10.28 3.63
CA LEU A 8 -0.55 8.93 4.18
C LEU A 8 -1.96 8.42 4.39
N GLU A 9 -2.91 9.02 3.75
CA GLU A 9 -4.29 8.59 3.88
C GLU A 9 -4.60 7.50 2.89
N ILE A 10 -4.11 6.32 3.20
CA ILE A 10 -4.37 5.14 2.39
C ILE A 10 -5.45 4.35 3.09
N GLU A 11 -6.49 3.99 2.35
CA GLU A 11 -7.62 3.27 2.90
C GLU A 11 -7.75 1.91 2.25
N VAL A 12 -8.45 1.03 2.97
CA VAL A 12 -8.76 -0.29 2.44
C VAL A 12 -9.52 -0.13 1.13
N GLY A 13 -9.09 -0.88 0.13
CA GLY A 13 -9.71 -0.84 -1.18
C GLY A 13 -8.96 0.01 -2.17
N GLU A 14 -8.02 0.81 -1.73
CA GLU A 14 -7.24 1.63 -2.64
C GLU A 14 -6.16 0.79 -3.31
N VAL A 15 -5.79 1.21 -4.50
CA VAL A 15 -4.69 0.57 -5.22
C VAL A 15 -3.45 1.42 -5.03
N VAL A 16 -2.37 0.77 -4.65
CA VAL A 16 -1.10 1.44 -4.42
C VAL A 16 -0.02 0.72 -5.20
N LYS A 17 1.07 1.44 -5.46
CA LYS A 17 2.22 0.87 -6.12
C LYS A 17 3.33 0.72 -5.09
N ILE A 18 3.95 -0.44 -5.07
CA ILE A 18 5.05 -0.70 -4.16
C ILE A 18 6.31 -0.12 -4.77
N ILE A 19 6.99 0.72 -4.01
CA ILE A 19 8.16 1.43 -4.53
C ILE A 19 9.45 0.96 -3.90
N GLU A 20 9.38 0.16 -2.85
CA GLU A 20 10.57 -0.37 -2.20
C GLU A 20 10.33 -1.79 -1.75
N GLY A 21 11.42 -2.52 -1.58
CA GLY A 21 11.35 -3.88 -1.08
C GLY A 21 11.36 -4.90 -2.21
N ALA A 22 11.10 -6.15 -1.85
CA ALA A 22 11.15 -7.24 -2.81
C ALA A 22 10.07 -7.13 -3.87
N PHE A 23 9.01 -6.40 -3.60
CA PHE A 23 7.89 -6.26 -4.53
C PHE A 23 7.86 -4.92 -5.22
N ALA A 24 8.96 -4.19 -5.20
CA ALA A 24 9.00 -2.87 -5.82
C ALA A 24 8.63 -2.98 -7.30
N GLY A 25 7.79 -2.07 -7.75
CA GLY A 25 7.31 -2.07 -9.12
C GLY A 25 6.00 -2.76 -9.32
N LEU A 26 5.50 -3.47 -8.31
CA LEU A 26 4.22 -4.13 -8.40
C LEU A 26 3.13 -3.25 -7.81
N GLU A 27 1.91 -3.52 -8.22
CA GLU A 27 0.74 -2.81 -7.73
C GLU A 27 -0.15 -3.79 -7.01
N GLY A 28 -0.84 -3.28 -5.99
CA GLY A 28 -1.74 -4.13 -5.25
C GLY A 28 -2.83 -3.32 -4.61
N GLN A 29 -3.84 -4.02 -4.12
CA GLN A 29 -4.97 -3.40 -3.47
C GLN A 29 -4.81 -3.52 -1.97
N VAL A 30 -5.03 -2.41 -1.28
CA VAL A 30 -4.91 -2.39 0.17
C VAL A 30 -6.06 -3.17 0.77
N THR A 31 -5.71 -4.13 1.61
CA THR A 31 -6.71 -4.94 2.30
C THR A 31 -6.81 -4.61 3.78
N GLU A 32 -5.76 -4.01 4.34
CA GLU A 32 -5.78 -3.67 5.75
C GLU A 32 -4.82 -2.52 5.99
N VAL A 33 -5.20 -1.63 6.91
CA VAL A 33 -4.37 -0.49 7.28
C VAL A 33 -4.22 -0.48 8.79
N ASP A 34 -2.98 -0.38 9.26
CA ASP A 34 -2.68 -0.28 10.67
C ASP A 34 -2.02 1.06 10.90
N GLU A 35 -2.81 2.02 11.35
CA GLU A 35 -2.31 3.38 11.54
C GLU A 35 -1.39 3.49 12.73
N GLU A 36 -1.58 2.64 13.72
CA GLU A 36 -0.74 2.71 14.90
C GLU A 36 0.70 2.31 14.58
N LYS A 37 0.86 1.31 13.75
CA LYS A 37 2.17 0.85 13.35
C LYS A 37 2.65 1.48 12.06
N GLU A 38 1.79 2.26 11.43
CA GLU A 38 2.09 2.88 10.14
C GLU A 38 2.43 1.83 9.09
N LYS A 39 1.63 0.77 9.07
CA LYS A 39 1.81 -0.33 8.13
C LYS A 39 0.49 -0.64 7.47
N LEU A 40 0.59 -1.32 6.35
CA LEU A 40 -0.61 -1.73 5.63
C LEU A 40 -0.36 -3.07 4.98
N LYS A 41 -1.46 -3.73 4.66
CA LYS A 41 -1.40 -4.99 3.93
C LYS A 41 -1.95 -4.77 2.54
N VAL A 42 -1.22 -5.25 1.57
CA VAL A 42 -1.56 -5.07 0.17
C VAL A 42 -1.68 -6.45 -0.45
N ASN A 43 -2.74 -6.62 -1.21
CA ASN A 43 -2.98 -7.88 -1.92
C ASN A 43 -2.39 -7.76 -3.31
N ILE A 44 -1.41 -8.59 -3.61
CA ILE A 44 -0.70 -8.58 -4.87
C ILE A 44 -1.08 -9.81 -5.65
N ASP A 45 -1.46 -9.62 -6.90
CA ASP A 45 -1.77 -10.73 -7.79
C ASP A 45 -0.51 -11.09 -8.57
N MET A 46 0.10 -12.19 -8.20
CA MET A 46 1.36 -12.60 -8.80
C MET A 46 1.26 -14.06 -9.19
N PHE A 47 1.62 -14.34 -10.43
CA PHE A 47 1.62 -15.73 -10.95
C PHE A 47 0.25 -16.37 -10.83
N GLY A 48 -0.81 -15.59 -11.00
CA GLY A 48 -2.15 -16.12 -10.88
C GLY A 48 -2.58 -16.42 -9.46
N ARG A 49 -1.83 -15.94 -8.51
CA ARG A 49 -2.16 -16.13 -7.09
C ARG A 49 -2.23 -14.80 -6.40
N GLU A 50 -3.10 -14.73 -5.41
CA GLU A 50 -3.20 -13.54 -4.59
C GLU A 50 -2.35 -13.73 -3.34
N THR A 51 -1.45 -12.80 -3.12
CA THR A 51 -0.56 -12.82 -1.98
C THR A 51 -0.67 -11.50 -1.25
N SER A 52 -0.94 -11.55 0.04
CA SER A 52 -0.94 -10.33 0.82
C SER A 52 0.42 -10.16 1.47
N THR A 53 0.87 -8.92 1.48
CA THR A 53 2.16 -8.61 2.07
C THR A 53 2.01 -7.34 2.90
N GLU A 54 2.77 -7.28 3.97
CA GLU A 54 2.75 -6.12 4.86
C GLU A 54 3.87 -5.18 4.47
N LEU A 55 3.53 -3.89 4.38
CA LEU A 55 4.46 -2.87 3.95
C LEU A 55 4.30 -1.65 4.82
N ASP A 56 5.37 -0.86 4.91
CA ASP A 56 5.30 0.43 5.57
C ASP A 56 4.62 1.43 4.65
N PHE A 57 4.07 2.48 5.24
CA PHE A 57 3.47 3.55 4.45
C PHE A 57 4.46 4.14 3.47
N ASP A 58 5.74 4.18 3.85
CA ASP A 58 6.77 4.76 3.00
C ASP A 58 7.15 3.86 1.83
N GLN A 59 6.71 2.63 1.84
CA GLN A 59 7.10 1.67 0.81
C GLN A 59 6.10 1.58 -0.33
N VAL A 60 5.03 2.34 -0.24
CA VAL A 60 4.01 2.33 -1.27
C VAL A 60 3.68 3.76 -1.66
N ASP A 61 3.12 3.89 -2.85
CA ASP A 61 2.71 5.17 -3.37
C ASP A 61 1.29 5.03 -3.89
N LYS A 62 0.48 6.05 -3.67
CA LYS A 62 -0.89 6.00 -4.14
C LYS A 62 -0.93 6.18 -5.65
N ILE A 63 -1.79 5.42 -6.27
CA ILE A 63 -2.01 5.51 -7.70
C ILE A 63 -3.34 6.22 -7.92
N ASP A 64 -3.28 7.32 -8.63
CA ASP A 64 -4.49 8.09 -8.96
C ASP A 64 -4.91 7.86 -10.37
#